data_1a678825e7fc9258f2f0ee647339bdab
#
_entry.id   1a678825e7fc9258f2f0ee647339bdab
#
_cell.length_a   1.000
_cell.length_b   1.000
_cell.length_c   1.000
_cell.angle_alpha   90.00
_cell.angle_beta   90.00
_cell.angle_gamma   90.00
#
_symmetry.space_group_name_H-M   'P 1'
#
loop_
_entity.id
_entity.type
_entity.pdbx_description
1 polymer ?
#
loop_
_entity_poly.entity_id
_entity_poly.type
_entity_poly.pdbx_seq_one_letter_code
_entity_poly.pdbx_strand_id
1 'polypeptide(L)'
;MVNNILISIPNKINDPKLFIESIKGFIDLNEDEENIFFEKFKSKARYNRELVVKTNLSEEQIARFEVRKHNYPNLLVEKRYSRHSDYPTLLSHALGYIGSPSEDELSNILSKALHPGQETIFSYANGFITGKTGIEKTFDNALRGEFGEKVYEVDARGKLLEEISHITPTEGRSIFTSLDLNSHIAANNALKGRRGAVVAIDIDSGGIVTLFSSPSYSINDLSNGISRNAFDNLINDPNKPFFNRALKGRYPPASTIKPALGIFGLQNQLVDWNFSIQDPGFFTLPEDGRVYRGWKKGGHGEVDLDKAIVVSSNTYFFSLAYRSDINDLTEHFSKLGFGKKVCIDCFDEDEGLIPNPQWKRNKLNSGWARGDTVNLGVGQGYMVATPI
;
A
#
# COMPACT_ATOMS: atom_id res chain seq x y z
N MET A 1 3.30 11.97 16.90
CA MET A 1 2.82 12.09 18.29
C MET A 1 3.95 11.71 19.24
N VAL A 2 4.10 12.40 20.38
CA VAL A 2 5.05 11.99 21.43
C VAL A 2 4.33 10.99 22.34
N ASN A 3 4.88 9.79 22.44
CA ASN A 3 4.34 8.73 23.29
C ASN A 3 5.29 8.47 24.46
N ASN A 4 4.73 8.37 25.65
CA ASN A 4 5.45 7.83 26.79
C ASN A 4 5.38 6.31 26.72
N ILE A 5 6.54 5.67 26.71
CA ILE A 5 6.64 4.20 26.66
C ILE A 5 7.35 3.69 27.91
N LEU A 6 6.91 2.54 28.40
CA LEU A 6 7.61 1.81 29.46
C LEU A 6 8.52 0.78 28.79
N ILE A 7 9.80 0.88 29.07
CA ILE A 7 10.81 -0.06 28.59
C ILE A 7 11.44 -0.81 29.75
N SER A 8 11.89 -2.01 29.46
CA SER A 8 12.61 -2.86 30.40
C SER A 8 13.94 -3.34 29.84
N ILE A 9 14.90 -3.57 30.72
CA ILE A 9 16.17 -4.24 30.42
C ILE A 9 16.03 -5.71 30.78
N PRO A 10 15.88 -6.63 29.80
CA PRO A 10 15.49 -8.02 30.07
C PRO A 10 16.46 -8.84 30.88
N ASN A 11 17.78 -8.57 30.80
CA ASN A 11 18.80 -9.32 31.55
C ASN A 11 18.67 -9.21 33.06
N LYS A 12 17.92 -8.25 33.56
CA LYS A 12 17.61 -8.03 34.97
C LYS A 12 16.29 -8.66 35.40
N ILE A 13 15.64 -9.41 34.51
CA ILE A 13 14.37 -10.10 34.77
C ILE A 13 14.62 -11.60 34.84
N ASN A 14 14.54 -12.18 36.02
CA ASN A 14 14.75 -13.61 36.23
C ASN A 14 13.55 -14.44 35.78
N ASP A 15 12.34 -13.99 36.13
CA ASP A 15 11.08 -14.62 35.73
C ASP A 15 10.15 -13.58 35.07
N PRO A 16 9.93 -13.69 33.76
CA PRO A 16 9.11 -12.73 33.04
C PRO A 16 7.63 -12.76 33.45
N LYS A 17 7.10 -13.92 33.91
CA LYS A 17 5.72 -14.02 34.37
C LYS A 17 5.52 -13.28 35.68
N LEU A 18 6.37 -13.58 36.67
CA LEU A 18 6.33 -12.87 37.96
C LEU A 18 6.59 -11.38 37.79
N PHE A 19 7.44 -10.99 36.84
CA PHE A 19 7.68 -9.59 36.54
C PHE A 19 6.41 -8.89 36.05
N ILE A 20 5.72 -9.45 35.03
CA ILE A 20 4.46 -8.88 34.52
C ILE A 20 3.40 -8.81 35.63
N GLU A 21 3.23 -9.87 36.41
CA GLU A 21 2.28 -9.86 37.54
C GLU A 21 2.60 -8.75 38.55
N SER A 22 3.88 -8.50 38.80
CA SER A 22 4.30 -7.47 39.76
C SER A 22 3.98 -6.04 39.31
N ILE A 23 3.93 -5.79 37.99
CA ILE A 23 3.67 -4.45 37.45
C ILE A 23 2.19 -4.21 37.13
N LYS A 24 1.37 -5.25 36.99
CA LYS A 24 -0.08 -5.13 36.75
C LYS A 24 -0.82 -4.30 37.82
N GLY A 25 -0.31 -4.24 39.03
CA GLY A 25 -0.90 -3.46 40.10
C GLY A 25 -0.87 -1.93 39.92
N PHE A 26 -0.05 -1.44 38.96
CA PHE A 26 0.09 0.00 38.69
C PHE A 26 0.23 0.37 37.21
N ILE A 27 0.43 -0.61 36.37
CA ILE A 27 0.42 -0.48 34.89
C ILE A 27 -0.68 -1.39 34.36
N ASP A 28 -1.71 -0.80 33.74
CA ASP A 28 -2.80 -1.55 33.12
C ASP A 28 -2.31 -2.15 31.80
N LEU A 29 -1.95 -3.42 31.80
CA LEU A 29 -1.58 -4.19 30.61
C LEU A 29 -2.79 -4.96 30.10
N ASN A 30 -3.02 -4.89 28.80
CA ASN A 30 -3.99 -5.77 28.14
C ASN A 30 -3.33 -7.08 27.68
N GLU A 31 -4.13 -8.05 27.31
CA GLU A 31 -3.67 -9.39 26.91
C GLU A 31 -2.72 -9.37 25.70
N ASP A 32 -2.96 -8.48 24.73
CA ASP A 32 -2.10 -8.34 23.55
C ASP A 32 -0.72 -7.77 23.92
N GLU A 33 -0.66 -6.75 24.82
CA GLU A 33 0.60 -6.19 25.31
C GLU A 33 1.43 -7.23 26.06
N GLU A 34 0.78 -8.07 26.87
CA GLU A 34 1.45 -9.18 27.54
C GLU A 34 2.00 -10.22 26.56
N ASN A 35 1.20 -10.61 25.58
CA ASN A 35 1.61 -11.54 24.55
C ASN A 35 2.82 -11.01 23.76
N ILE A 36 2.79 -9.75 23.35
CA ILE A 36 3.91 -9.08 22.67
C ILE A 36 5.17 -9.08 23.54
N PHE A 37 5.01 -8.79 24.84
CA PHE A 37 6.13 -8.83 25.78
C PHE A 37 6.76 -10.23 25.84
N PHE A 38 5.97 -11.29 26.05
CA PHE A 38 6.48 -12.65 26.16
C PHE A 38 7.11 -13.16 24.85
N GLU A 39 6.52 -12.83 23.70
CA GLU A 39 7.08 -13.19 22.38
C GLU A 39 8.47 -12.58 22.15
N LYS A 40 8.63 -11.31 22.52
CA LYS A 40 9.87 -10.56 22.32
C LYS A 40 10.91 -10.80 23.42
N PHE A 41 10.48 -11.23 24.59
CA PHE A 41 11.37 -11.36 25.75
C PHE A 41 12.56 -12.30 25.46
N LYS A 42 12.33 -13.50 24.96
CA LYS A 42 13.38 -14.49 24.69
C LYS A 42 14.44 -13.98 23.72
N SER A 43 14.01 -13.32 22.64
CA SER A 43 14.93 -12.79 21.63
C SER A 43 15.71 -11.57 22.11
N LYS A 44 15.08 -10.66 22.83
CA LYS A 44 15.70 -9.41 23.35
C LYS A 44 16.62 -9.69 24.54
N ALA A 45 16.25 -10.59 25.44
CA ALA A 45 17.06 -10.99 26.58
C ALA A 45 18.42 -11.56 26.16
N ARG A 46 18.49 -12.35 25.09
CA ARG A 46 19.74 -12.94 24.57
C ARG A 46 20.79 -11.88 24.21
N TYR A 47 20.36 -10.70 23.75
CA TYR A 47 21.23 -9.64 23.27
C TYR A 47 21.24 -8.42 24.19
N ASN A 48 20.67 -8.52 25.39
CA ASN A 48 20.51 -7.41 26.34
C ASN A 48 19.89 -6.14 25.72
N ARG A 49 18.95 -6.34 24.80
CA ARG A 49 18.28 -5.23 24.10
C ARG A 49 17.05 -4.78 24.87
N GLU A 50 16.79 -3.48 24.85
CA GLU A 50 15.58 -2.90 25.44
C GLU A 50 14.31 -3.59 24.91
N LEU A 51 13.38 -3.82 25.81
CA LEU A 51 12.08 -4.41 25.55
C LEU A 51 10.98 -3.43 25.93
N VAL A 52 10.16 -3.05 24.97
CA VAL A 52 8.96 -2.26 25.25
C VAL A 52 7.96 -3.13 26.01
N VAL A 53 7.55 -2.67 27.18
CA VAL A 53 6.56 -3.31 28.06
C VAL A 53 5.17 -2.77 27.74
N LYS A 54 5.06 -1.44 27.60
CA LYS A 54 3.81 -0.76 27.25
C LYS A 54 4.07 0.49 26.46
N THR A 55 3.20 0.76 25.50
CA THR A 55 3.13 2.02 24.76
C THR A 55 1.99 2.89 25.28
N ASN A 56 2.03 4.19 25.00
CA ASN A 56 0.94 5.15 25.32
C ASN A 56 0.58 5.18 26.83
N LEU A 57 1.59 5.29 27.69
CA LEU A 57 1.30 5.46 29.12
C LEU A 57 0.54 6.76 29.37
N SER A 58 -0.53 6.68 30.14
CA SER A 58 -1.21 7.86 30.66
C SER A 58 -0.36 8.58 31.71
N GLU A 59 -0.63 9.87 31.94
CA GLU A 59 0.04 10.63 33.02
C GLU A 59 -0.18 9.99 34.38
N GLU A 60 -1.36 9.40 34.61
CA GLU A 60 -1.64 8.68 35.85
C GLU A 60 -0.78 7.41 35.99
N GLN A 61 -0.60 6.64 34.92
CA GLN A 61 0.28 5.45 34.94
C GLN A 61 1.74 5.84 35.17
N ILE A 62 2.19 6.94 34.56
CA ILE A 62 3.53 7.48 34.80
C ILE A 62 3.70 7.88 36.26
N ALA A 63 2.74 8.60 36.83
CA ALA A 63 2.80 9.00 38.23
C ALA A 63 2.80 7.78 39.17
N ARG A 64 1.97 6.77 38.92
CA ARG A 64 1.96 5.51 39.68
C ARG A 64 3.28 4.75 39.58
N PHE A 65 3.96 4.80 38.43
CA PHE A 65 5.27 4.19 38.22
C PHE A 65 6.36 4.97 38.96
N GLU A 66 6.43 6.30 38.82
CA GLU A 66 7.49 7.13 39.43
C GLU A 66 7.54 6.97 40.95
N VAL A 67 6.39 6.83 41.61
CA VAL A 67 6.32 6.53 43.08
C VAL A 67 6.96 5.19 43.41
N ARG A 68 6.94 4.20 42.49
CA ARG A 68 7.42 2.82 42.71
C ARG A 68 8.76 2.52 42.03
N LYS A 69 9.29 3.44 41.26
CA LYS A 69 10.48 3.29 40.42
C LYS A 69 11.69 2.70 41.15
N HIS A 70 11.86 3.04 42.43
CA HIS A 70 12.96 2.54 43.27
C HIS A 70 12.91 1.00 43.42
N ASN A 71 11.74 0.36 43.31
CA ASN A 71 11.57 -1.08 43.36
C ASN A 71 11.81 -1.76 42.00
N TYR A 72 11.87 -1.00 40.90
CA TYR A 72 11.98 -1.49 39.53
C TYR A 72 13.14 -0.82 38.76
N PRO A 73 14.40 -1.05 39.19
CA PRO A 73 15.56 -0.40 38.56
C PRO A 73 15.81 -0.84 37.10
N ASN A 74 15.10 -1.84 36.66
CA ASN A 74 15.10 -2.36 35.27
C ASN A 74 14.01 -1.76 34.39
N LEU A 75 13.15 -0.89 34.94
CA LEU A 75 12.11 -0.19 34.18
C LEU A 75 12.46 1.28 34.01
N LEU A 76 12.20 1.81 32.83
CA LEU A 76 12.37 3.22 32.47
C LEU A 76 11.16 3.71 31.68
N VAL A 77 10.75 4.95 31.92
CA VAL A 77 9.79 5.64 31.07
C VAL A 77 10.56 6.55 30.14
N GLU A 78 10.35 6.36 28.85
CA GLU A 78 10.93 7.18 27.81
C GLU A 78 9.86 7.84 26.95
N LYS A 79 10.19 9.03 26.44
CA LYS A 79 9.40 9.71 25.42
C LYS A 79 9.93 9.30 24.04
N ARG A 80 9.08 8.68 23.24
CA ARG A 80 9.42 8.35 21.84
C ARG A 80 8.40 8.95 20.90
N TYR A 81 8.88 9.37 19.75
CA TYR A 81 7.98 9.77 18.66
C TYR A 81 7.40 8.53 17.98
N SER A 82 6.10 8.52 17.80
CA SER A 82 5.40 7.48 17.02
C SER A 82 4.55 8.10 15.93
N ARG A 83 4.34 7.34 14.87
CA ARG A 83 3.34 7.67 13.86
C ARG A 83 1.95 7.41 14.42
N HIS A 84 1.06 8.35 14.20
CA HIS A 84 -0.33 8.25 14.59
C HIS A 84 -1.22 8.86 13.51
N SER A 85 -2.34 8.25 13.25
CA SER A 85 -3.38 8.76 12.37
C SER A 85 -4.70 8.78 13.13
N ASP A 86 -5.44 9.89 13.03
CA ASP A 86 -6.82 9.99 13.54
C ASP A 86 -7.79 9.14 12.71
N TYR A 87 -7.36 8.72 11.51
CA TYR A 87 -8.13 7.90 10.57
C TYR A 87 -7.36 6.63 10.17
N PRO A 88 -7.02 5.76 11.14
CA PRO A 88 -6.02 4.70 10.95
C PRO A 88 -6.43 3.63 9.95
N THR A 89 -7.73 3.40 9.74
CA THR A 89 -8.25 2.44 8.76
C THR A 89 -8.60 3.09 7.44
N LEU A 90 -9.08 4.35 7.48
CA LEU A 90 -9.57 5.06 6.31
C LEU A 90 -8.45 5.37 5.29
N LEU A 91 -7.29 5.78 5.79
CA LEU A 91 -6.15 6.19 4.98
C LEU A 91 -5.04 5.14 4.90
N SER A 92 -5.29 3.91 5.39
CA SER A 92 -4.26 2.88 5.55
C SER A 92 -3.48 2.56 4.27
N HIS A 93 -4.16 2.40 3.16
CA HIS A 93 -3.54 2.03 1.89
C HIS A 93 -2.83 3.20 1.18
N ALA A 94 -3.25 4.43 1.44
CA ALA A 94 -2.61 5.62 0.91
C ALA A 94 -1.38 6.02 1.75
N LEU A 95 -1.56 6.17 3.07
CA LEU A 95 -0.46 6.54 3.97
C LEU A 95 0.54 5.41 4.15
N GLY A 96 0.05 4.18 4.29
CA GLY A 96 0.91 3.06 4.66
C GLY A 96 1.24 3.03 6.16
N TYR A 97 2.18 2.21 6.55
CA TYR A 97 2.62 2.05 7.93
C TYR A 97 4.14 1.92 8.03
N ILE A 98 4.65 2.11 9.24
CA ILE A 98 6.07 1.98 9.57
C ILE A 98 6.31 0.69 10.36
N GLY A 99 7.52 0.16 10.28
CA GLY A 99 7.92 -1.04 11.02
C GLY A 99 9.43 -1.25 11.01
N SER A 100 9.90 -2.27 11.70
CA SER A 100 11.33 -2.62 11.70
C SER A 100 11.79 -2.99 10.29
N PRO A 101 12.98 -2.56 9.84
CA PRO A 101 13.50 -2.91 8.53
C PRO A 101 13.76 -4.42 8.42
N SER A 102 13.59 -4.98 7.22
CA SER A 102 14.13 -6.27 6.87
C SER A 102 15.66 -6.20 6.73
N GLU A 103 16.33 -7.35 6.64
CA GLU A 103 17.78 -7.40 6.41
C GLU A 103 18.18 -6.69 5.12
N ASP A 104 17.40 -6.87 4.04
CA ASP A 104 17.63 -6.23 2.75
C ASP A 104 17.41 -4.71 2.82
N GLU A 105 16.34 -4.27 3.49
CA GLU A 105 16.08 -2.84 3.70
C GLU A 105 17.18 -2.19 4.53
N LEU A 106 17.63 -2.86 5.58
CA LEU A 106 18.73 -2.38 6.42
C LEU A 106 20.02 -2.27 5.61
N SER A 107 20.37 -3.29 4.84
CA SER A 107 21.53 -3.28 3.94
C SER A 107 21.49 -2.12 2.94
N ASN A 108 20.34 -1.89 2.31
CA ASN A 108 20.13 -0.78 1.38
C ASN A 108 20.27 0.60 2.05
N ILE A 109 19.82 0.73 3.29
CA ILE A 109 19.95 1.97 4.06
C ILE A 109 21.42 2.21 4.43
N LEU A 110 22.10 1.17 4.92
CA LEU A 110 23.52 1.23 5.29
C LEU A 110 24.42 1.58 4.11
N SER A 111 24.13 1.02 2.92
CA SER A 111 24.90 1.33 1.70
C SER A 111 24.78 2.78 1.24
N LYS A 112 23.76 3.50 1.70
CA LYS A 112 23.50 4.93 1.41
C LYS A 112 23.92 5.86 2.54
N ALA A 113 24.44 5.31 3.66
CA ALA A 113 24.89 6.11 4.80
C ALA A 113 26.01 7.06 4.36
N LEU A 114 25.84 8.35 4.67
CA LEU A 114 26.70 9.43 4.17
C LEU A 114 28.06 9.53 4.89
N HIS A 115 28.22 8.88 6.03
CA HIS A 115 29.44 8.96 6.84
C HIS A 115 30.01 7.59 7.20
N PRO A 116 31.33 7.37 7.04
CA PRO A 116 32.01 6.17 7.54
C PRO A 116 31.78 5.99 9.05
N GLY A 117 31.33 4.82 9.46
CA GLY A 117 31.04 4.52 10.87
C GLY A 117 29.55 4.55 11.21
N GLN A 118 28.69 5.23 10.46
CA GLN A 118 27.23 5.16 10.66
C GLN A 118 26.66 3.75 10.44
N GLU A 119 27.29 2.96 9.59
CA GLU A 119 26.93 1.55 9.36
C GLU A 119 26.88 0.74 10.65
N THR A 120 27.83 0.98 11.56
CA THR A 120 27.90 0.30 12.85
C THR A 120 26.80 0.78 13.78
N ILE A 121 26.46 2.07 13.75
CA ILE A 121 25.43 2.69 14.57
C ILE A 121 24.05 2.14 14.22
N PHE A 122 23.74 2.05 12.92
CA PHE A 122 22.45 1.51 12.45
C PHE A 122 22.25 0.03 12.82
N SER A 123 23.32 -0.77 12.80
CA SER A 123 23.23 -2.19 13.18
C SER A 123 22.92 -2.38 14.65
N TYR A 124 23.27 -1.40 15.50
CA TYR A 124 23.01 -1.41 16.95
C TYR A 124 21.84 -0.52 17.38
N ALA A 125 21.30 0.34 16.48
CA ALA A 125 20.20 1.23 16.83
C ALA A 125 18.92 0.42 17.12
N ASN A 126 18.63 0.26 18.38
CA ASN A 126 17.35 -0.28 18.84
C ASN A 126 16.22 0.70 18.44
N GLY A 127 15.23 0.22 17.70
CA GLY A 127 14.07 1.02 17.36
C GLY A 127 14.16 1.75 16.02
N PHE A 128 15.13 1.37 15.15
CA PHE A 128 15.10 1.83 13.77
C PHE A 128 13.81 1.38 13.08
N ILE A 129 13.11 2.33 12.50
CA ILE A 129 11.85 2.12 11.81
C ILE A 129 11.93 2.68 10.39
N THR A 130 11.24 2.03 9.46
CA THR A 130 11.16 2.44 8.05
C THR A 130 9.74 2.31 7.55
N GLY A 131 9.38 3.11 6.56
CA GLY A 131 8.12 2.97 5.86
C GLY A 131 8.01 1.62 5.14
N LYS A 132 6.88 0.94 5.28
CA LYS A 132 6.64 -0.39 4.70
C LYS A 132 5.80 -0.34 3.44
N THR A 133 4.84 0.54 3.39
CA THR A 133 3.92 0.71 2.26
C THR A 133 3.53 2.19 2.11
N GLY A 134 2.85 2.52 1.02
CA GLY A 134 2.25 3.82 0.79
C GLY A 134 3.23 5.01 0.86
N ILE A 135 2.73 6.16 1.25
CA ILE A 135 3.49 7.41 1.41
C ILE A 135 4.66 7.23 2.38
N GLU A 136 4.46 6.49 3.49
CA GLU A 136 5.54 6.21 4.44
C GLU A 136 6.73 5.49 3.77
N LYS A 137 6.48 4.61 2.80
CA LYS A 137 7.54 3.92 2.05
C LYS A 137 8.16 4.81 0.98
N THR A 138 7.32 5.47 0.19
CA THR A 138 7.79 6.30 -0.93
C THR A 138 8.67 7.45 -0.44
N PHE A 139 8.27 8.10 0.65
CA PHE A 139 8.93 9.28 1.20
C PHE A 139 9.70 9.00 2.50
N ASP A 140 10.05 7.75 2.78
CA ASP A 140 10.70 7.32 4.01
C ASP A 140 11.94 8.18 4.35
N ASN A 141 12.79 8.46 3.38
CA ASN A 141 13.99 9.28 3.59
C ASN A 141 13.67 10.72 4.01
N ALA A 142 12.60 11.31 3.47
CA ALA A 142 12.19 12.66 3.83
C ALA A 142 11.49 12.70 5.20
N LEU A 143 10.66 11.70 5.47
CA LEU A 143 9.87 11.61 6.70
C LEU A 143 10.67 11.19 7.94
N ARG A 144 11.76 10.44 7.74
CA ARG A 144 12.59 9.89 8.80
C ARG A 144 13.47 10.93 9.48
N GLY A 145 14.01 11.90 8.71
CA GLY A 145 15.06 12.78 9.16
C GLY A 145 16.43 12.09 9.27
N GLU A 146 17.33 12.70 10.00
CA GLU A 146 18.69 12.22 10.21
C GLU A 146 18.96 11.95 11.67
N PHE A 147 19.65 10.84 11.96
CA PHE A 147 19.95 10.46 13.33
C PHE A 147 21.07 11.34 13.89
N GLY A 148 20.92 11.72 15.15
CA GLY A 148 22.02 12.24 15.95
C GLY A 148 22.81 11.12 16.60
N GLU A 149 23.98 11.48 17.13
CA GLU A 149 24.90 10.56 17.80
C GLU A 149 25.49 11.24 19.06
N LYS A 150 25.56 10.45 20.14
CA LYS A 150 26.32 10.82 21.32
C LYS A 150 27.36 9.76 21.62
N VAL A 151 28.62 10.14 21.66
CA VAL A 151 29.72 9.24 21.99
C VAL A 151 30.17 9.55 23.41
N TYR A 152 30.21 8.53 24.25
CA TYR A 152 30.65 8.62 25.62
C TYR A 152 31.87 7.76 25.87
N GLU A 153 32.82 8.29 26.68
CA GLU A 153 33.82 7.47 27.32
C GLU A 153 33.19 6.67 28.45
N VAL A 154 33.59 5.40 28.58
CA VAL A 154 33.10 4.52 29.67
C VAL A 154 34.26 3.86 30.37
N ASP A 155 34.13 3.65 31.68
CA ASP A 155 35.09 2.87 32.46
C ASP A 155 34.99 1.35 32.13
N ALA A 156 35.92 0.56 32.72
CA ALA A 156 35.93 -0.89 32.54
C ALA A 156 34.67 -1.62 33.05
N ARG A 157 33.80 -0.93 33.78
CA ARG A 157 32.51 -1.45 34.30
C ARG A 157 31.32 -0.92 33.52
N GLY A 158 31.57 -0.14 32.43
CA GLY A 158 30.52 0.44 31.58
C GLY A 158 29.84 1.68 32.17
N LYS A 159 30.44 2.32 33.20
CA LYS A 159 29.94 3.60 33.74
C LYS A 159 30.36 4.73 32.80
N LEU A 160 29.39 5.58 32.42
CA LEU A 160 29.62 6.77 31.59
C LEU A 160 30.54 7.74 32.36
N LEU A 161 31.60 8.20 31.71
CA LEU A 161 32.60 9.16 32.25
C LEU A 161 32.39 10.54 31.65
N GLU A 162 32.59 10.68 30.34
CA GLU A 162 32.55 11.97 29.66
C GLU A 162 31.86 11.82 28.27
N GLU A 163 31.14 12.87 27.84
CA GLU A 163 30.60 12.98 26.51
C GLU A 163 31.69 13.50 25.57
N ILE A 164 32.17 12.65 24.63
CA ILE A 164 33.26 12.96 23.71
C ILE A 164 32.74 13.74 22.50
N SER A 165 31.58 13.37 21.99
CA SER A 165 30.96 14.05 20.85
C SER A 165 29.42 13.97 20.90
N HIS A 166 28.79 14.99 20.29
CA HIS A 166 27.35 15.09 20.14
C HIS A 166 26.99 15.65 18.78
N ILE A 167 26.31 14.82 17.97
CA ILE A 167 25.68 15.22 16.71
C ILE A 167 24.19 15.33 16.96
N THR A 168 23.62 16.51 16.77
CA THR A 168 22.19 16.74 16.95
C THR A 168 21.39 16.08 15.82
N PRO A 169 20.31 15.35 16.10
CA PRO A 169 19.44 14.80 15.06
C PRO A 169 18.72 15.91 14.28
N THR A 170 18.47 15.66 13.00
CA THR A 170 17.66 16.53 12.14
C THR A 170 16.25 15.92 12.00
N GLU A 171 15.23 16.72 12.25
CA GLU A 171 13.83 16.29 12.13
C GLU A 171 13.48 15.98 10.66
N GLY A 172 12.59 15.01 10.48
CA GLY A 172 12.02 14.70 9.16
C GLY A 172 11.15 15.85 8.62
N ARG A 173 10.99 15.87 7.32
CA ARG A 173 10.20 16.90 6.63
C ARG A 173 8.72 16.58 6.65
N SER A 174 7.87 17.60 6.72
CA SER A 174 6.43 17.48 6.50
C SER A 174 6.13 17.30 5.02
N ILE A 175 5.14 16.46 4.69
CA ILE A 175 4.67 16.22 3.33
C ILE A 175 3.22 16.66 3.25
N PHE A 176 2.92 17.44 2.21
CA PHE A 176 1.55 17.83 1.85
C PHE A 176 1.10 16.96 0.68
N THR A 177 -0.10 16.44 0.78
CA THR A 177 -0.69 15.54 -0.23
C THR A 177 -1.94 16.15 -0.82
N SER A 178 -2.35 15.67 -2.00
CA SER A 178 -3.62 16.00 -2.64
C SER A 178 -4.83 15.22 -2.08
N LEU A 179 -4.57 14.28 -1.14
CA LEU A 179 -5.63 13.43 -0.56
C LEU A 179 -6.67 14.27 0.20
N ASP A 180 -7.94 14.05 -0.11
CA ASP A 180 -9.06 14.69 0.56
C ASP A 180 -9.76 13.73 1.51
N LEU A 181 -9.90 14.13 2.77
CA LEU A 181 -10.49 13.29 3.82
C LEU A 181 -11.98 13.02 3.57
N ASN A 182 -12.74 14.02 3.12
CA ASN A 182 -14.18 13.87 2.93
C ASN A 182 -14.48 12.89 1.79
N SER A 183 -13.68 12.95 0.72
CA SER A 183 -13.77 12.00 -0.39
C SER A 183 -13.46 10.57 0.04
N HIS A 184 -12.48 10.36 0.93
CA HIS A 184 -12.19 9.05 1.51
C HIS A 184 -13.34 8.55 2.41
N ILE A 185 -13.94 9.43 3.23
CA ILE A 185 -15.13 9.09 4.04
C ILE A 185 -16.29 8.68 3.12
N ALA A 186 -16.52 9.41 2.04
CA ALA A 186 -17.56 9.09 1.06
C ALA A 186 -17.31 7.73 0.39
N ALA A 187 -16.05 7.46 0.00
CA ALA A 187 -15.65 6.17 -0.59
C ALA A 187 -15.87 4.99 0.38
N ASN A 188 -15.48 5.16 1.64
CA ASN A 188 -15.70 4.15 2.68
C ASN A 188 -17.20 3.87 2.89
N ASN A 189 -18.01 4.92 2.98
CA ASN A 189 -19.46 4.81 3.15
C ASN A 189 -20.13 4.15 1.94
N ALA A 190 -19.66 4.43 0.73
CA ALA A 190 -20.18 3.83 -0.50
C ALA A 190 -19.87 2.31 -0.57
N LEU A 191 -18.69 1.90 -0.16
CA LEU A 191 -18.30 0.48 -0.18
C LEU A 191 -18.90 -0.33 0.98
N LYS A 192 -19.17 0.29 2.14
CA LYS A 192 -19.79 -0.38 3.32
C LYS A 192 -19.15 -1.73 3.66
N GLY A 193 -17.82 -1.79 3.70
CA GLY A 193 -17.05 -3.00 3.97
C GLY A 193 -16.99 -4.03 2.83
N ARG A 194 -17.63 -3.78 1.69
CA ARG A 194 -17.47 -4.63 0.50
C ARG A 194 -16.04 -4.54 -0.03
N ARG A 195 -15.56 -5.63 -0.63
CA ARG A 195 -14.26 -5.63 -1.33
C ARG A 195 -14.33 -4.73 -2.56
N GLY A 196 -13.44 -3.76 -2.64
CA GLY A 196 -13.39 -2.84 -3.77
C GLY A 196 -12.35 -1.74 -3.58
N ALA A 197 -12.27 -0.83 -4.55
CA ALA A 197 -11.43 0.35 -4.50
C ALA A 197 -12.18 1.55 -5.07
N VAL A 198 -11.79 2.74 -4.61
CA VAL A 198 -12.22 4.01 -5.19
C VAL A 198 -10.97 4.85 -5.42
N VAL A 199 -10.81 5.32 -6.66
CA VAL A 199 -9.78 6.26 -7.06
C VAL A 199 -10.45 7.49 -7.64
N ALA A 200 -10.07 8.66 -7.18
CA ALA A 200 -10.48 9.94 -7.76
C ALA A 200 -9.24 10.80 -7.99
N ILE A 201 -9.13 11.37 -9.18
CA ILE A 201 -8.02 12.21 -9.61
C ILE A 201 -8.58 13.55 -10.02
N ASP A 202 -7.97 14.63 -9.54
CA ASP A 202 -8.22 15.97 -10.02
C ASP A 202 -7.61 16.13 -11.41
N ILE A 203 -8.43 16.38 -12.41
CA ILE A 203 -8.00 16.45 -13.81
C ILE A 203 -7.14 17.67 -14.15
N ASP A 204 -7.23 18.73 -13.36
CA ASP A 204 -6.47 19.97 -13.60
C ASP A 204 -5.04 19.86 -13.04
N SER A 205 -4.89 19.29 -11.85
CA SER A 205 -3.59 19.15 -11.18
C SER A 205 -2.93 17.77 -11.39
N GLY A 206 -3.71 16.75 -11.77
CA GLY A 206 -3.28 15.37 -11.77
C GLY A 206 -3.15 14.76 -10.36
N GLY A 207 -3.56 15.50 -9.32
CA GLY A 207 -3.45 15.06 -7.93
C GLY A 207 -4.46 13.97 -7.58
N ILE A 208 -4.00 12.94 -6.88
CA ILE A 208 -4.88 11.88 -6.39
C ILE A 208 -5.63 12.39 -5.17
N VAL A 209 -6.94 12.64 -5.34
CA VAL A 209 -7.85 13.12 -4.29
C VAL A 209 -8.32 11.98 -3.39
N THR A 210 -8.55 10.79 -3.98
CA THR A 210 -8.96 9.60 -3.25
C THR A 210 -8.18 8.40 -3.74
N LEU A 211 -7.57 7.67 -2.80
CA LEU A 211 -6.94 6.37 -3.01
C LEU A 211 -7.41 5.43 -1.91
N PHE A 212 -8.58 4.82 -2.09
CA PHE A 212 -9.22 4.00 -1.08
C PHE A 212 -9.34 2.54 -1.51
N SER A 213 -8.98 1.62 -0.63
CA SER A 213 -9.11 0.17 -0.82
C SER A 213 -9.80 -0.46 0.38
N SER A 214 -10.79 -1.33 0.13
CA SER A 214 -11.58 -2.01 1.16
C SER A 214 -11.55 -3.53 0.96
N PRO A 215 -11.52 -4.33 2.05
CA PRO A 215 -11.32 -3.91 3.43
C PRO A 215 -9.92 -3.34 3.66
N SER A 216 -9.74 -2.67 4.78
CA SER A 216 -8.50 -2.02 5.20
C SER A 216 -8.03 -2.54 6.56
N TYR A 217 -6.95 -2.00 7.07
CA TYR A 217 -6.33 -2.37 8.35
C TYR A 217 -5.95 -1.11 9.14
N SER A 218 -5.76 -1.24 10.45
CA SER A 218 -5.31 -0.11 11.29
C SER A 218 -3.80 0.09 11.17
N ILE A 219 -3.38 1.26 10.65
CA ILE A 219 -1.96 1.61 10.58
C ILE A 219 -1.39 1.93 11.96
N ASN A 220 -2.22 2.39 12.89
CA ASN A 220 -1.77 2.65 14.27
C ASN A 220 -1.36 1.36 14.97
N ASP A 221 -2.12 0.27 14.80
CA ASP A 221 -1.80 -1.02 15.41
C ASP A 221 -0.48 -1.58 14.89
N LEU A 222 -0.26 -1.48 13.56
CA LEU A 222 0.99 -1.91 12.94
C LEU A 222 2.19 -1.06 13.39
N SER A 223 2.02 0.26 13.46
CA SER A 223 3.10 1.20 13.80
C SER A 223 3.48 1.16 15.29
N ASN A 224 2.52 0.86 16.16
CA ASN A 224 2.75 0.76 17.60
C ASN A 224 3.18 -0.66 18.06
N GLY A 225 3.11 -1.62 17.18
CA GLY A 225 3.37 -3.03 17.42
C GLY A 225 2.08 -3.83 17.58
N ILE A 226 1.99 -4.89 16.81
CA ILE A 226 0.86 -5.84 16.80
C ILE A 226 1.38 -7.20 17.26
N SER A 227 0.56 -7.99 17.96
CA SER A 227 0.91 -9.37 18.30
C SER A 227 0.99 -10.22 17.04
N ARG A 228 1.84 -11.26 17.08
CA ARG A 228 1.99 -12.18 15.95
C ARG A 228 0.65 -12.80 15.54
N ASN A 229 -0.15 -13.19 16.52
CA ASN A 229 -1.48 -13.76 16.29
C ASN A 229 -2.41 -12.80 15.54
N ALA A 230 -2.47 -11.53 15.98
CA ALA A 230 -3.29 -10.51 15.32
C ALA A 230 -2.78 -10.20 13.90
N PHE A 231 -1.46 -10.17 13.69
CA PHE A 231 -0.85 -10.00 12.39
C PHE A 231 -1.11 -11.18 11.44
N ASP A 232 -0.97 -12.42 11.95
CA ASP A 232 -1.26 -13.64 11.19
C ASP A 232 -2.75 -13.70 10.80
N ASN A 233 -3.67 -13.27 11.67
CA ASN A 233 -5.09 -13.16 11.36
C ASN A 233 -5.35 -12.18 10.21
N LEU A 234 -4.68 -11.02 10.17
CA LEU A 234 -4.79 -10.06 9.07
C LEU A 234 -4.23 -10.61 7.75
N ILE A 235 -3.11 -11.32 7.78
CA ILE A 235 -2.50 -11.93 6.58
C ILE A 235 -3.39 -13.03 6.01
N ASN A 236 -3.96 -13.87 6.89
CA ASN A 236 -4.74 -15.03 6.50
C ASN A 236 -6.23 -14.70 6.28
N ASP A 237 -6.66 -13.46 6.49
CA ASP A 237 -8.04 -13.03 6.22
C ASP A 237 -8.37 -13.25 4.72
N PRO A 238 -9.42 -14.04 4.40
CA PRO A 238 -9.84 -14.30 3.02
C PRO A 238 -10.23 -13.01 2.27
N ASN A 239 -10.56 -11.93 2.97
CA ASN A 239 -10.85 -10.63 2.39
C ASN A 239 -9.59 -9.83 2.05
N LYS A 240 -8.39 -10.29 2.47
CA LYS A 240 -7.09 -9.71 2.16
C LYS A 240 -7.02 -8.20 2.44
N PRO A 241 -7.10 -7.77 3.71
CA PRO A 241 -7.08 -6.34 4.06
C PRO A 241 -5.78 -5.63 3.67
N PHE A 242 -4.63 -6.32 3.63
CA PHE A 242 -3.36 -5.74 3.17
C PHE A 242 -3.27 -5.53 1.67
N PHE A 243 -4.15 -6.12 0.87
CA PHE A 243 -4.10 -6.01 -0.57
C PHE A 243 -4.66 -4.65 -1.03
N ASN A 244 -3.78 -3.76 -1.48
CA ASN A 244 -4.18 -2.47 -2.06
C ASN A 244 -4.84 -2.67 -3.43
N ARG A 245 -6.16 -2.73 -3.44
CA ARG A 245 -6.94 -2.96 -4.65
C ARG A 245 -6.88 -1.80 -5.64
N ALA A 246 -6.63 -0.60 -5.15
CA ALA A 246 -6.51 0.59 -6.00
C ALA A 246 -5.26 0.53 -6.89
N LEU A 247 -4.14 0.07 -6.33
CA LEU A 247 -2.84 0.05 -7.01
C LEU A 247 -2.46 -1.32 -7.59
N LYS A 248 -2.97 -2.42 -7.01
CA LYS A 248 -2.55 -3.79 -7.37
C LYS A 248 -3.66 -4.67 -7.92
N GLY A 249 -4.91 -4.24 -7.79
CA GLY A 249 -6.03 -5.03 -8.27
C GLY A 249 -6.07 -5.05 -9.79
N ARG A 250 -5.87 -6.21 -10.40
CA ARG A 250 -5.94 -6.41 -11.85
C ARG A 250 -7.36 -6.79 -12.25
N TYR A 251 -8.06 -5.87 -12.88
CA TYR A 251 -9.44 -6.08 -13.31
C TYR A 251 -9.57 -5.85 -14.80
N PRO A 252 -10.43 -6.62 -15.50
CA PRO A 252 -10.81 -6.27 -16.87
C PRO A 252 -11.47 -4.88 -16.88
N PRO A 253 -10.95 -3.91 -17.63
CA PRO A 253 -11.54 -2.56 -17.66
C PRO A 253 -12.94 -2.55 -18.28
N ALA A 254 -13.29 -3.57 -19.06
CA ALA A 254 -14.59 -3.74 -19.72
C ALA A 254 -14.99 -2.47 -20.51
N SER A 255 -16.26 -2.08 -20.44
CA SER A 255 -16.79 -0.97 -21.24
C SER A 255 -16.20 0.41 -20.93
N THR A 256 -15.40 0.56 -19.90
CA THR A 256 -14.75 1.85 -19.59
C THR A 256 -13.76 2.29 -20.66
N ILE A 257 -13.22 1.36 -21.47
CA ILE A 257 -12.28 1.69 -22.55
C ILE A 257 -12.96 2.14 -23.84
N LYS A 258 -14.29 1.97 -23.98
CA LYS A 258 -15.00 2.23 -25.23
C LYS A 258 -14.83 3.66 -25.75
N PRO A 259 -14.87 4.70 -24.93
CA PRO A 259 -14.57 6.07 -25.39
C PRO A 259 -13.16 6.17 -26.01
N ALA A 260 -12.16 5.56 -25.37
CA ALA A 260 -10.78 5.54 -25.89
C ALA A 260 -10.68 4.79 -27.24
N LEU A 261 -11.38 3.66 -27.39
CA LEU A 261 -11.44 2.95 -28.66
C LEU A 261 -12.20 3.73 -29.73
N GLY A 262 -13.25 4.48 -29.34
CA GLY A 262 -13.96 5.38 -30.25
C GLY A 262 -13.05 6.48 -30.81
N ILE A 263 -12.25 7.12 -29.93
CA ILE A 263 -11.23 8.11 -30.33
C ILE A 263 -10.22 7.48 -31.29
N PHE A 264 -9.73 6.29 -30.99
CA PHE A 264 -8.83 5.56 -31.88
C PHE A 264 -9.44 5.34 -33.26
N GLY A 265 -10.70 4.91 -33.31
CA GLY A 265 -11.43 4.68 -34.59
C GLY A 265 -11.56 5.92 -35.44
N LEU A 266 -11.88 7.09 -34.83
CA LEU A 266 -11.97 8.36 -35.51
C LEU A 266 -10.60 8.86 -35.98
N GLN A 267 -9.56 8.81 -35.14
CA GLN A 267 -8.20 9.26 -35.47
C GLN A 267 -7.58 8.46 -36.61
N ASN A 268 -7.86 7.17 -36.68
CA ASN A 268 -7.34 6.27 -37.73
C ASN A 268 -8.31 6.12 -38.93
N GLN A 269 -9.38 6.92 -39.01
CA GLN A 269 -10.35 6.91 -40.09
C GLN A 269 -10.99 5.53 -40.33
N LEU A 270 -11.08 4.68 -39.29
CA LEU A 270 -11.75 3.39 -39.34
C LEU A 270 -13.27 3.55 -39.29
N VAL A 271 -13.72 4.64 -38.67
CA VAL A 271 -15.11 5.11 -38.59
C VAL A 271 -15.11 6.63 -38.62
N ASP A 272 -16.25 7.22 -38.96
CA ASP A 272 -16.56 8.63 -38.81
C ASP A 272 -17.85 8.82 -38.01
N TRP A 273 -18.29 10.05 -37.78
CA TRP A 273 -19.50 10.33 -37.03
C TRP A 273 -20.81 9.86 -37.69
N ASN A 274 -20.78 9.59 -39.01
CA ASN A 274 -21.92 9.09 -39.78
C ASN A 274 -21.92 7.58 -39.94
N PHE A 275 -20.81 6.92 -39.53
CA PHE A 275 -20.71 5.47 -39.62
C PHE A 275 -21.66 4.80 -38.64
N SER A 276 -22.57 3.97 -39.15
CA SER A 276 -23.49 3.19 -38.33
C SER A 276 -23.43 1.71 -38.68
N ILE A 277 -23.86 0.88 -37.77
CA ILE A 277 -24.05 -0.56 -37.95
C ILE A 277 -25.46 -0.97 -37.50
N GLN A 278 -25.95 -2.09 -38.02
CA GLN A 278 -27.08 -2.80 -37.41
C GLN A 278 -26.56 -3.68 -36.26
N ASP A 279 -27.01 -3.41 -35.05
CA ASP A 279 -26.69 -4.21 -33.84
C ASP A 279 -27.79 -5.22 -33.56
N PRO A 280 -27.63 -6.51 -33.95
CA PRO A 280 -28.59 -7.57 -33.67
C PRO A 280 -28.40 -8.18 -32.26
N GLY A 281 -27.48 -7.64 -31.45
CA GLY A 281 -27.09 -8.17 -30.16
C GLY A 281 -25.91 -9.13 -30.17
N PHE A 282 -25.26 -9.28 -31.31
CA PHE A 282 -24.07 -10.11 -31.48
C PHE A 282 -23.22 -9.66 -32.68
N PHE A 283 -21.95 -10.06 -32.66
CA PHE A 283 -21.01 -9.94 -33.78
C PHE A 283 -20.53 -11.34 -34.16
N THR A 284 -20.54 -11.68 -35.44
CA THR A 284 -20.02 -12.94 -35.95
C THR A 284 -18.68 -12.71 -36.61
N LEU A 285 -17.66 -13.45 -36.17
CA LEU A 285 -16.32 -13.38 -36.76
C LEU A 285 -16.36 -13.99 -38.17
N PRO A 286 -15.96 -13.25 -39.21
CA PRO A 286 -16.08 -13.74 -40.59
C PRO A 286 -15.26 -14.98 -40.87
N GLU A 287 -14.12 -15.16 -40.22
CA GLU A 287 -13.16 -16.23 -40.55
C GLU A 287 -13.61 -17.61 -40.06
N ASP A 288 -14.27 -17.71 -38.93
CA ASP A 288 -14.61 -19.01 -38.30
C ASP A 288 -16.05 -19.11 -37.82
N GLY A 289 -16.85 -18.07 -38.05
CA GLY A 289 -18.26 -18.04 -37.66
C GLY A 289 -18.51 -17.94 -36.17
N ARG A 290 -17.46 -17.67 -35.34
CA ARG A 290 -17.58 -17.53 -33.90
C ARG A 290 -18.43 -16.30 -33.54
N VAL A 291 -19.36 -16.49 -32.60
CA VAL A 291 -20.32 -15.47 -32.19
C VAL A 291 -19.92 -14.83 -30.88
N TYR A 292 -19.76 -13.50 -30.88
CA TYR A 292 -19.51 -12.63 -29.73
C TYR A 292 -20.82 -11.93 -29.36
N ARG A 293 -21.34 -12.21 -28.16
CA ARG A 293 -22.67 -11.71 -27.74
C ARG A 293 -22.57 -10.37 -27.06
N GLY A 294 -23.47 -9.46 -27.41
CA GLY A 294 -23.74 -8.24 -26.65
C GLY A 294 -24.49 -8.55 -25.37
N TRP A 295 -24.60 -7.54 -24.51
CA TRP A 295 -25.32 -7.65 -23.22
C TRP A 295 -26.85 -7.62 -23.42
N LYS A 296 -27.35 -6.96 -24.47
CA LYS A 296 -28.78 -6.87 -24.79
C LYS A 296 -29.16 -7.91 -25.83
N LYS A 297 -30.03 -8.83 -25.45
CA LYS A 297 -30.61 -9.80 -26.39
C LYS A 297 -31.47 -9.05 -27.43
N GLY A 298 -31.24 -9.30 -28.73
CA GLY A 298 -31.90 -8.64 -29.81
C GLY A 298 -31.29 -7.29 -30.23
N GLY A 299 -30.25 -6.84 -29.52
CA GLY A 299 -29.45 -5.66 -29.87
C GLY A 299 -30.14 -4.32 -29.71
N HIS A 300 -29.57 -3.31 -30.38
CA HIS A 300 -29.99 -1.91 -30.27
C HIS A 300 -30.50 -1.31 -31.59
N GLY A 301 -30.58 -2.15 -32.65
CA GLY A 301 -30.95 -1.69 -34.00
C GLY A 301 -29.81 -0.93 -34.67
N GLU A 302 -30.11 0.16 -35.34
CA GLU A 302 -29.08 1.03 -35.92
C GLU A 302 -28.33 1.79 -34.84
N VAL A 303 -27.00 1.72 -34.87
CA VAL A 303 -26.09 2.27 -33.86
C VAL A 303 -24.91 2.95 -34.54
N ASP A 304 -24.77 4.27 -34.31
CA ASP A 304 -23.58 5.06 -34.60
C ASP A 304 -22.64 5.11 -33.38
N LEU A 305 -21.55 5.88 -33.44
CA LEU A 305 -20.57 5.95 -32.35
C LEU A 305 -21.16 6.57 -31.08
N ASP A 306 -21.93 7.65 -31.20
CA ASP A 306 -22.56 8.33 -30.05
C ASP A 306 -23.49 7.35 -29.32
N LYS A 307 -24.43 6.77 -30.03
CA LYS A 307 -25.35 5.78 -29.48
C LYS A 307 -24.62 4.55 -28.94
N ALA A 308 -23.53 4.11 -29.60
CA ALA A 308 -22.74 2.95 -29.14
C ALA A 308 -22.13 3.20 -27.75
N ILE A 309 -21.67 4.42 -27.48
CA ILE A 309 -21.13 4.81 -26.15
C ILE A 309 -22.30 4.89 -25.15
N VAL A 310 -23.38 5.59 -25.47
CA VAL A 310 -24.54 5.79 -24.60
C VAL A 310 -25.16 4.48 -24.15
N VAL A 311 -25.43 3.56 -25.09
CA VAL A 311 -26.05 2.26 -24.79
C VAL A 311 -25.02 1.16 -24.48
N SER A 312 -23.74 1.49 -24.51
CA SER A 312 -22.64 0.54 -24.33
C SER A 312 -22.73 -0.68 -25.28
N SER A 313 -22.98 -0.45 -26.57
CA SER A 313 -23.10 -1.54 -27.56
C SER A 313 -21.78 -2.29 -27.69
N ASN A 314 -21.76 -3.56 -27.33
CA ASN A 314 -20.61 -4.41 -27.59
C ASN A 314 -20.42 -4.68 -29.08
N THR A 315 -21.51 -4.87 -29.81
CA THR A 315 -21.51 -5.21 -31.25
C THR A 315 -20.77 -4.15 -32.06
N TYR A 316 -21.03 -2.87 -31.78
CA TYR A 316 -20.32 -1.76 -32.44
C TYR A 316 -18.80 -1.84 -32.16
N PHE A 317 -18.41 -1.98 -30.93
CA PHE A 317 -17.00 -2.02 -30.55
C PHE A 317 -16.28 -3.32 -30.92
N PHE A 318 -16.97 -4.45 -31.03
CA PHE A 318 -16.45 -5.66 -31.67
C PHE A 318 -16.13 -5.40 -33.15
N SER A 319 -17.06 -4.76 -33.88
CA SER A 319 -16.85 -4.40 -35.27
C SER A 319 -15.70 -3.42 -35.47
N LEU A 320 -15.58 -2.41 -34.59
CA LEU A 320 -14.49 -1.45 -34.67
C LEU A 320 -13.13 -2.11 -34.37
N ALA A 321 -13.05 -2.91 -33.30
CA ALA A 321 -11.83 -3.65 -32.97
C ALA A 321 -11.44 -4.67 -34.06
N TYR A 322 -12.42 -5.33 -34.70
CA TYR A 322 -12.16 -6.21 -35.81
C TYR A 322 -11.49 -5.52 -37.02
N ARG A 323 -11.80 -4.25 -37.26
CA ARG A 323 -11.19 -3.41 -38.31
C ARG A 323 -9.81 -2.87 -37.94
N SER A 324 -9.45 -2.93 -36.65
CA SER A 324 -8.22 -2.36 -36.12
C SER A 324 -7.02 -3.29 -36.33
N ASP A 325 -5.84 -2.72 -36.55
CA ASP A 325 -4.57 -3.42 -36.31
C ASP A 325 -4.30 -3.51 -34.82
N ILE A 326 -3.86 -4.68 -34.36
CA ILE A 326 -3.64 -4.92 -32.93
C ILE A 326 -2.47 -4.12 -32.39
N ASN A 327 -1.42 -3.90 -33.16
CA ASN A 327 -0.25 -3.17 -32.69
C ASN A 327 -0.59 -1.68 -32.54
N ASP A 328 -1.30 -1.10 -33.50
CA ASP A 328 -1.74 0.29 -33.45
C ASP A 328 -2.70 0.51 -32.25
N LEU A 329 -3.61 -0.44 -32.04
CA LEU A 329 -4.57 -0.40 -30.94
C LEU A 329 -3.87 -0.49 -29.58
N THR A 330 -2.90 -1.39 -29.42
CA THR A 330 -2.15 -1.53 -28.16
C THR A 330 -1.23 -0.33 -27.91
N GLU A 331 -0.66 0.26 -28.97
CA GLU A 331 0.11 1.51 -28.86
C GLU A 331 -0.78 2.67 -28.39
N HIS A 332 -1.99 2.79 -28.95
CA HIS A 332 -2.95 3.81 -28.53
C HIS A 332 -3.32 3.68 -27.06
N PHE A 333 -3.67 2.50 -26.58
CA PHE A 333 -3.96 2.28 -25.14
C PHE A 333 -2.74 2.53 -24.27
N SER A 334 -1.54 2.18 -24.73
CA SER A 334 -0.31 2.47 -24.02
C SER A 334 -0.03 3.98 -23.87
N LYS A 335 -0.40 4.80 -24.87
CA LYS A 335 -0.32 6.28 -24.79
C LYS A 335 -1.29 6.86 -23.76
N LEU A 336 -2.39 6.17 -23.50
CA LEU A 336 -3.37 6.54 -22.47
C LEU A 336 -3.01 6.00 -21.07
N GLY A 337 -1.85 5.36 -20.91
CA GLY A 337 -1.37 4.88 -19.62
C GLY A 337 -1.65 3.41 -19.30
N PHE A 338 -2.47 2.71 -20.09
CA PHE A 338 -2.67 1.28 -19.87
C PHE A 338 -1.37 0.50 -20.06
N GLY A 339 -1.16 -0.54 -19.26
CA GLY A 339 0.03 -1.38 -19.29
C GLY A 339 1.30 -0.68 -18.79
N LYS A 340 1.16 0.39 -18.01
CA LYS A 340 2.25 1.17 -17.42
C LYS A 340 1.90 1.56 -16.00
N LYS A 341 2.94 1.87 -15.22
CA LYS A 341 2.78 2.58 -13.95
C LYS A 341 2.57 4.05 -14.28
N VAL A 342 1.50 4.63 -13.77
CA VAL A 342 1.09 6.01 -14.07
C VAL A 342 1.23 6.94 -12.87
N CYS A 343 1.24 6.41 -11.66
CA CYS A 343 1.42 7.17 -10.44
C CYS A 343 2.91 7.37 -10.16
N ILE A 344 3.36 8.63 -10.15
CA ILE A 344 4.79 8.98 -10.02
C ILE A 344 5.34 8.61 -8.63
N ASP A 345 4.52 8.74 -7.60
CA ASP A 345 4.87 8.64 -6.18
C ASP A 345 4.11 7.52 -5.43
N CYS A 346 3.42 6.63 -6.15
CA CYS A 346 2.81 5.45 -5.55
C CYS A 346 3.81 4.31 -5.44
N PHE A 347 4.08 3.88 -4.22
CA PHE A 347 4.83 2.67 -4.01
C PHE A 347 3.99 1.45 -4.40
N ASP A 348 4.58 0.53 -5.16
CA ASP A 348 3.98 -0.79 -5.38
C ASP A 348 2.79 -0.83 -6.36
N GLU A 349 2.69 0.14 -7.27
CA GLU A 349 1.71 0.13 -8.36
C GLU A 349 1.99 -1.03 -9.33
N ASP A 350 0.92 -1.70 -9.75
CA ASP A 350 0.95 -2.72 -10.80
C ASP A 350 0.59 -2.08 -12.15
N GLU A 351 1.35 -2.39 -13.18
CA GLU A 351 1.15 -1.84 -14.52
C GLU A 351 -0.06 -2.41 -15.28
N GLY A 352 -0.70 -3.46 -14.74
CA GLY A 352 -1.73 -4.19 -15.47
C GLY A 352 -1.16 -4.97 -16.65
N LEU A 353 -1.96 -5.12 -17.71
CA LEU A 353 -1.55 -5.82 -18.94
C LEU A 353 -2.36 -5.33 -20.15
N ILE A 354 -1.67 -4.84 -21.17
CA ILE A 354 -2.17 -4.77 -22.54
C ILE A 354 -1.62 -5.98 -23.28
N PRO A 355 -2.46 -6.94 -23.67
CA PRO A 355 -2.01 -8.11 -24.41
C PRO A 355 -1.68 -7.73 -25.86
N ASN A 356 -0.63 -8.35 -26.40
CA ASN A 356 -0.25 -8.25 -27.82
C ASN A 356 0.23 -9.61 -28.35
N PRO A 357 0.47 -9.75 -29.68
CA PRO A 357 0.90 -11.02 -30.26
C PRO A 357 2.17 -11.60 -29.65
N GLN A 358 3.16 -10.74 -29.34
CA GLN A 358 4.40 -11.17 -28.74
C GLN A 358 4.20 -11.70 -27.31
N TRP A 359 3.41 -10.97 -26.49
CA TRP A 359 3.07 -11.40 -25.13
C TRP A 359 2.36 -12.76 -25.15
N LYS A 360 1.36 -12.94 -26.04
CA LYS A 360 0.60 -14.19 -26.12
C LYS A 360 1.48 -15.38 -26.52
N ARG A 361 2.39 -15.17 -27.47
CA ARG A 361 3.37 -16.19 -27.88
C ARG A 361 4.28 -16.57 -26.72
N ASN A 362 4.83 -15.58 -26.01
CA ASN A 362 5.78 -15.80 -24.94
C ASN A 362 5.16 -16.43 -23.68
N LYS A 363 3.92 -16.03 -23.33
CA LYS A 363 3.27 -16.46 -22.08
C LYS A 363 2.39 -17.68 -22.25
N LEU A 364 1.74 -17.85 -23.40
CA LEU A 364 0.74 -18.89 -23.64
C LEU A 364 1.17 -19.88 -24.73
N ASN A 365 2.35 -19.68 -25.33
CA ASN A 365 2.87 -20.46 -26.44
C ASN A 365 1.83 -20.63 -27.60
N SER A 366 1.08 -19.57 -27.88
CA SER A 366 -0.03 -19.56 -28.83
C SER A 366 0.01 -18.31 -29.70
N GLY A 367 -0.44 -18.45 -30.94
CA GLY A 367 -0.58 -17.33 -31.88
C GLY A 367 -1.73 -16.40 -31.52
N TRP A 368 -1.65 -15.17 -32.02
CA TRP A 368 -2.74 -14.19 -31.89
C TRP A 368 -3.86 -14.51 -32.87
N ALA A 369 -5.08 -14.59 -32.39
CA ALA A 369 -6.26 -14.78 -33.22
C ALA A 369 -7.02 -13.46 -33.38
N ARG A 370 -7.75 -13.28 -34.46
CA ARG A 370 -8.58 -12.08 -34.68
C ARG A 370 -9.60 -11.87 -33.56
N GLY A 371 -10.12 -12.97 -33.01
CA GLY A 371 -11.02 -12.91 -31.86
C GLY A 371 -10.42 -12.38 -30.57
N ASP A 372 -9.09 -12.42 -30.42
CA ASP A 372 -8.43 -11.79 -29.29
C ASP A 372 -8.54 -10.26 -29.39
N THR A 373 -8.37 -9.71 -30.61
CA THR A 373 -8.55 -8.27 -30.86
C THR A 373 -10.01 -7.85 -30.66
N VAL A 374 -10.97 -8.66 -31.06
CA VAL A 374 -12.40 -8.40 -30.82
C VAL A 374 -12.72 -8.31 -29.34
N ASN A 375 -12.22 -9.23 -28.51
CA ASN A 375 -12.41 -9.20 -27.07
C ASN A 375 -11.75 -7.97 -26.43
N LEU A 376 -10.56 -7.59 -26.92
CA LEU A 376 -9.88 -6.39 -26.46
C LEU A 376 -10.74 -5.13 -26.67
N GLY A 377 -11.49 -5.07 -27.77
CA GLY A 377 -12.36 -3.94 -28.12
C GLY A 377 -13.48 -3.64 -27.12
N VAL A 378 -13.75 -4.55 -26.20
CA VAL A 378 -14.69 -4.33 -25.09
C VAL A 378 -14.01 -4.43 -23.72
N GLY A 379 -12.69 -4.30 -23.68
CA GLY A 379 -11.90 -4.33 -22.44
C GLY A 379 -11.93 -5.67 -21.71
N GLN A 380 -12.02 -6.76 -22.48
CA GLN A 380 -12.05 -8.13 -21.97
C GLN A 380 -10.93 -8.99 -22.58
N GLY A 381 -11.02 -10.30 -22.40
CA GLY A 381 -9.97 -11.22 -22.82
C GLY A 381 -8.79 -11.20 -21.86
N TYR A 382 -7.59 -10.91 -22.36
CA TYR A 382 -6.37 -10.88 -21.54
C TYR A 382 -6.06 -9.49 -20.97
N MET A 383 -6.82 -8.45 -21.35
CA MET A 383 -6.59 -7.09 -20.87
C MET A 383 -6.99 -6.96 -19.42
N VAL A 384 -6.07 -6.44 -18.60
CA VAL A 384 -6.34 -6.07 -17.21
C VAL A 384 -5.68 -4.74 -16.88
N ALA A 385 -6.35 -3.95 -16.06
CA ALA A 385 -5.87 -2.66 -15.56
C ALA A 385 -6.10 -2.56 -14.06
N THR A 386 -5.35 -1.70 -13.40
CA THR A 386 -5.59 -1.29 -12.02
C THR A 386 -6.62 -0.15 -11.99
N PRO A 387 -7.33 0.07 -10.87
CA PRO A 387 -8.25 1.21 -10.74
C PRO A 387 -7.59 2.58 -10.87
N ILE A 388 -6.29 2.71 -10.54
CA ILE A 388 -5.52 3.93 -10.74
C ILE A 388 -5.29 4.20 -12.20
#